data_79fa0e68486ba37f3d8e01eb8e92dfcf
#
_entry.id   79fa0e68486ba37f3d8e01eb8e92dfcf
#
_cell.length_a   1.000
_cell.length_b   1.000
_cell.length_c   1.000
_cell.angle_alpha   90.00
_cell.angle_beta   90.00
_cell.angle_gamma   90.00
#
_symmetry.space_group_name_H-M   'P 1'
#
loop_
_entity.id
_entity.type
_entity.pdbx_description
1 polymer ?
#
loop_
_entity_poly.entity_id
_entity_poly.type
_entity_poly.pdbx_seq_one_letter_code
_entity_poly.pdbx_strand_id
1 'polypeptide(L)'
;KMAMPETNIGLFPDVGGGYFLSRCPGHVGEYLALTGQMIQGGDAIAVGLADVLATSVDLPELWTLLSAADGRTAAEKISDIRQRTLPASRAAEAVTPAWRDASLDAVFGLPSVSAMVEALAKAGEGWSAQTLDTLRHRSPLMLHVVLEQLRRGRALSLADDLRLERDLVRHCFHTRHLQRSGASSETVEGIRALAVDKDHQPRWQPARIEDVTPEMVSPFFVSPWPAEGHPLQHLA
;
A
#
# COMPACT_ATOMS: atom_id res chain seq x y z
N LYS A 1 6.77 -13.15 3.86
CA LYS A 1 5.65 -12.66 3.03
C LYS A 1 5.30 -11.25 3.47
N MET A 2 5.03 -10.38 2.52
CA MET A 2 4.66 -8.97 2.72
C MET A 2 3.45 -8.64 1.85
N ALA A 3 2.51 -7.86 2.36
CA ALA A 3 1.39 -7.31 1.62
C ALA A 3 0.88 -6.06 2.31
N MET A 4 0.21 -5.17 1.56
CA MET A 4 -0.56 -4.02 2.04
C MET A 4 -2.00 -4.18 1.52
N PRO A 5 -2.84 -5.03 2.16
CA PRO A 5 -4.15 -5.42 1.65
C PRO A 5 -5.29 -4.50 2.13
N GLU A 6 -5.00 -3.26 2.51
CA GLU A 6 -5.91 -2.33 3.20
C GLU A 6 -7.16 -2.03 2.37
N THR A 7 -7.07 -2.01 1.04
CA THR A 7 -8.24 -1.83 0.17
C THR A 7 -9.30 -2.92 0.34
N ASN A 8 -8.92 -4.09 0.87
CA ASN A 8 -9.83 -5.19 1.17
C ASN A 8 -10.71 -4.92 2.40
N ILE A 9 -10.29 -4.00 3.26
CA ILE A 9 -11.05 -3.58 4.44
C ILE A 9 -11.51 -2.12 4.37
N GLY A 10 -11.51 -1.53 3.18
CA GLY A 10 -11.94 -0.15 3.01
C GLY A 10 -11.01 0.86 3.68
N LEU A 11 -9.70 0.57 3.67
CA LEU A 11 -8.63 1.43 4.18
C LEU A 11 -7.58 1.64 3.06
N PHE A 12 -6.54 2.37 3.34
CA PHE A 12 -5.40 2.65 2.47
C PHE A 12 -4.11 2.08 3.08
N PRO A 13 -3.06 1.79 2.31
CA PRO A 13 -1.73 1.46 2.84
C PRO A 13 -1.22 2.58 3.74
N ASP A 14 -1.17 2.32 5.05
CA ASP A 14 -0.73 3.25 6.10
C ASP A 14 0.72 2.97 6.55
N VAL A 15 1.15 3.53 7.66
CA VAL A 15 2.50 3.41 8.28
C VAL A 15 3.67 3.69 7.34
N GLY A 16 3.52 4.69 6.48
CA GLY A 16 4.48 5.06 5.44
C GLY A 16 4.26 4.29 4.13
N GLY A 17 3.14 3.55 4.00
CA GLY A 17 2.82 2.78 2.81
C GLY A 17 2.75 3.65 1.56
N GLY A 18 2.19 4.85 1.65
CA GLY A 18 2.17 5.83 0.58
C GLY A 18 3.57 6.21 0.10
N TYR A 19 4.46 6.49 1.05
CA TYR A 19 5.85 6.84 0.76
C TYR A 19 6.65 5.71 0.12
N PHE A 20 6.64 4.52 0.70
CA PHE A 20 7.47 3.40 0.23
C PHE A 20 6.95 2.82 -1.09
N LEU A 21 5.65 2.59 -1.22
CA LEU A 21 5.06 2.05 -2.44
C LEU A 21 5.18 3.01 -3.63
N SER A 22 5.03 4.32 -3.42
CA SER A 22 5.17 5.31 -4.49
C SER A 22 6.59 5.37 -5.10
N ARG A 23 7.59 4.78 -4.43
CA ARG A 23 8.99 4.73 -4.86
C ARG A 23 9.41 3.40 -5.46
N CYS A 24 8.51 2.44 -5.55
CA CYS A 24 8.73 1.22 -6.31
C CYS A 24 8.97 1.54 -7.80
N PRO A 25 9.75 0.70 -8.51
CA PRO A 25 10.05 0.91 -9.93
C PRO A 25 8.78 0.84 -10.78
N GLY A 26 8.69 1.72 -11.78
CA GLY A 26 7.53 1.80 -12.68
C GLY A 26 6.24 2.10 -11.92
N HIS A 27 5.23 1.28 -12.11
CA HIS A 27 3.92 1.35 -11.46
C HIS A 27 3.63 0.14 -10.55
N VAL A 28 4.67 -0.55 -10.10
CA VAL A 28 4.56 -1.69 -9.18
C VAL A 28 3.90 -1.28 -7.87
N GLY A 29 4.21 -0.08 -7.36
CA GLY A 29 3.60 0.42 -6.13
C GLY A 29 2.10 0.55 -6.23
N GLU A 30 1.58 1.12 -7.33
CA GLU A 30 0.14 1.20 -7.61
C GLU A 30 -0.49 -0.19 -7.68
N TYR A 31 0.15 -1.13 -8.37
CA TYR A 31 -0.33 -2.52 -8.42
C TYR A 31 -0.44 -3.14 -7.05
N LEU A 32 0.63 -3.08 -6.24
CA LEU A 32 0.65 -3.68 -4.90
C LEU A 32 -0.37 -3.04 -3.96
N ALA A 33 -0.48 -1.69 -3.98
CA ALA A 33 -1.40 -0.96 -3.14
C ALA A 33 -2.88 -1.21 -3.48
N LEU A 34 -3.20 -1.23 -4.77
CA LEU A 34 -4.59 -1.38 -5.21
C LEU A 34 -5.08 -2.83 -5.09
N THR A 35 -4.23 -3.79 -5.41
CA THR A 35 -4.62 -5.22 -5.39
C THR A 35 -4.44 -5.87 -4.02
N GLY A 36 -3.51 -5.39 -3.19
CA GLY A 36 -3.06 -6.07 -1.98
C GLY A 36 -2.26 -7.34 -2.29
N GLN A 37 -1.61 -7.41 -3.46
CA GLN A 37 -0.82 -8.58 -3.86
C GLN A 37 0.23 -8.92 -2.83
N MET A 38 0.23 -10.18 -2.40
CA MET A 38 1.25 -10.70 -1.50
C MET A 38 2.54 -10.99 -2.26
N ILE A 39 3.65 -10.48 -1.75
CA ILE A 39 4.99 -10.72 -2.28
C ILE A 39 5.87 -11.46 -1.26
N GLN A 40 6.96 -12.03 -1.73
CA GLN A 40 7.96 -12.70 -0.89
C GLN A 40 9.19 -11.82 -0.68
N GLY A 41 10.11 -12.24 0.21
CA GLY A 41 11.30 -11.46 0.53
C GLY A 41 12.17 -11.15 -0.69
N GLY A 42 12.31 -12.10 -1.62
CA GLY A 42 13.02 -11.88 -2.89
C GLY A 42 12.35 -10.83 -3.78
N ASP A 43 11.02 -10.89 -3.87
CA ASP A 43 10.25 -9.90 -4.62
C ASP A 43 10.40 -8.50 -4.00
N ALA A 44 10.38 -8.42 -2.65
CA ALA A 44 10.54 -7.15 -1.93
C ALA A 44 11.90 -6.51 -2.20
N ILE A 45 12.98 -7.29 -2.30
CA ILE A 45 14.30 -6.81 -2.75
C ILE A 45 14.21 -6.28 -4.19
N ALA A 46 13.65 -7.07 -5.11
CA ALA A 46 13.57 -6.72 -6.53
C ALA A 46 12.76 -5.44 -6.81
N VAL A 47 11.84 -5.05 -5.91
CA VAL A 47 11.04 -3.83 -6.05
C VAL A 47 11.44 -2.71 -5.08
N GLY A 48 12.55 -2.88 -4.34
CA GLY A 48 13.08 -1.84 -3.45
C GLY A 48 12.33 -1.64 -2.14
N LEU A 49 11.51 -2.60 -1.73
CA LEU A 49 10.77 -2.57 -0.44
C LEU A 49 11.55 -3.25 0.71
N ALA A 50 12.67 -3.86 0.41
CA ALA A 50 13.59 -4.41 1.40
C ALA A 50 15.04 -4.22 0.97
N ASP A 51 15.95 -4.06 1.93
CA ASP A 51 17.38 -3.83 1.69
C ASP A 51 18.20 -5.11 1.70
N VAL A 52 17.74 -6.13 2.43
CA VAL A 52 18.47 -7.39 2.61
C VAL A 52 17.53 -8.59 2.60
N LEU A 53 18.03 -9.72 2.10
CA LEU A 53 17.38 -11.00 2.19
C LEU A 53 18.16 -11.90 3.13
N ALA A 54 17.52 -12.36 4.19
CA ALA A 54 18.06 -13.31 5.14
C ALA A 54 17.21 -14.59 5.17
N THR A 55 17.82 -15.72 5.47
CA THR A 55 17.07 -16.96 5.71
C THR A 55 16.43 -16.93 7.09
N SER A 56 15.34 -17.66 7.28
CA SER A 56 14.70 -17.75 8.60
C SER A 56 15.62 -18.34 9.68
N VAL A 57 16.60 -19.14 9.27
CA VAL A 57 17.60 -19.74 10.17
C VAL A 57 18.56 -18.69 10.71
N ASP A 58 18.87 -17.65 9.93
CA ASP A 58 19.82 -16.61 10.29
C ASP A 58 19.19 -15.53 11.19
N LEU A 59 17.86 -15.40 11.21
CA LEU A 59 17.17 -14.33 11.94
C LEU A 59 17.53 -14.26 13.44
N PRO A 60 17.66 -15.37 14.21
CA PRO A 60 18.05 -15.28 15.62
C PRO A 60 19.46 -14.69 15.82
N GLU A 61 20.42 -15.04 14.94
CA GLU A 61 21.77 -14.49 14.99
C GLU A 61 21.79 -13.01 14.64
N LEU A 62 21.08 -12.61 13.57
CA LEU A 62 20.95 -11.21 13.16
C LEU A 62 20.28 -10.35 14.25
N TRP A 63 19.27 -10.92 14.92
CA TRP A 63 18.63 -10.25 16.05
C TRP A 63 19.57 -10.06 17.22
N THR A 64 20.36 -11.09 17.57
CA THR A 64 21.38 -11.02 18.62
C THR A 64 22.42 -9.97 18.30
N LEU A 65 22.87 -9.89 17.04
CA LEU A 65 23.82 -8.87 16.59
C LEU A 65 23.24 -7.44 16.72
N LEU A 66 21.99 -7.22 16.35
CA LEU A 66 21.34 -5.92 16.47
C LEU A 66 21.17 -5.49 17.93
N SER A 67 20.79 -6.41 18.81
CA SER A 67 20.50 -6.14 20.21
C SER A 67 21.75 -6.11 21.13
N ALA A 68 22.92 -6.54 20.65
CA ALA A 68 24.15 -6.61 21.46
C ALA A 68 24.57 -5.20 21.96
N ALA A 69 24.87 -5.11 23.25
CA ALA A 69 25.44 -3.92 23.89
C ALA A 69 26.98 -3.94 23.82
N ASP A 70 27.52 -3.95 22.59
CA ASP A 70 28.97 -4.13 22.30
C ASP A 70 29.68 -2.84 21.90
N GLY A 71 29.04 -1.69 22.10
CA GLY A 71 29.58 -0.37 21.80
C GLY A 71 29.49 0.04 20.33
N ARG A 72 29.07 -0.86 19.42
CA ARG A 72 28.86 -0.52 18.00
C ARG A 72 27.60 0.30 17.81
N THR A 73 27.64 1.22 16.84
CA THR A 73 26.46 1.97 16.40
C THR A 73 25.48 1.08 15.61
N ALA A 74 24.22 1.50 15.51
CA ALA A 74 23.22 0.83 14.67
C ALA A 74 23.70 0.74 13.20
N ALA A 75 24.33 1.80 12.69
CA ALA A 75 24.83 1.83 11.32
C ALA A 75 25.92 0.76 11.06
N GLU A 76 26.85 0.56 11.99
CA GLU A 76 27.89 -0.47 11.87
C GLU A 76 27.28 -1.89 11.89
N LYS A 77 26.30 -2.13 12.75
CA LYS A 77 25.59 -3.42 12.82
C LYS A 77 24.79 -3.70 11.54
N ILE A 78 24.09 -2.71 11.02
CA ILE A 78 23.35 -2.81 9.76
C ILE A 78 24.33 -3.07 8.58
N SER A 79 25.48 -2.42 8.57
CA SER A 79 26.53 -2.66 7.56
C SER A 79 27.03 -4.11 7.58
N ASP A 80 27.27 -4.66 8.77
CA ASP A 80 27.69 -6.07 8.94
C ASP A 80 26.60 -7.04 8.44
N ILE A 81 25.34 -6.80 8.78
CA ILE A 81 24.20 -7.58 8.26
C ILE A 81 24.14 -7.53 6.75
N ARG A 82 24.26 -6.36 6.15
CA ARG A 82 24.26 -6.18 4.68
C ARG A 82 25.37 -7.00 4.02
N GLN A 83 26.56 -6.99 4.58
CA GLN A 83 27.69 -7.78 4.03
C GLN A 83 27.42 -9.29 4.10
N ARG A 84 26.90 -9.80 5.21
CA ARG A 84 26.58 -11.22 5.40
C ARG A 84 25.49 -11.69 4.44
N THR A 85 24.48 -10.87 4.20
CA THR A 85 23.31 -11.19 3.36
C THR A 85 23.49 -10.81 1.90
N LEU A 86 24.57 -10.14 1.53
CA LEU A 86 24.79 -9.57 0.18
C LEU A 86 24.63 -10.56 -0.96
N PRO A 87 25.16 -11.81 -0.90
CA PRO A 87 25.00 -12.76 -1.99
C PRO A 87 23.54 -13.13 -2.26
N ALA A 88 22.76 -13.40 -1.20
CA ALA A 88 21.34 -13.72 -1.31
C ALA A 88 20.52 -12.54 -1.80
N SER A 89 20.81 -11.33 -1.31
CA SER A 89 20.14 -10.10 -1.71
C SER A 89 20.37 -9.78 -3.19
N ARG A 90 21.59 -9.86 -3.67
CA ARG A 90 21.91 -9.65 -5.10
C ARG A 90 21.28 -10.69 -6.02
N ALA A 91 21.22 -11.95 -5.59
CA ALA A 91 20.56 -13.01 -6.35
C ALA A 91 19.06 -12.75 -6.47
N ALA A 92 18.43 -12.26 -5.39
CA ALA A 92 17.01 -11.93 -5.36
C ALA A 92 16.69 -10.68 -6.21
N GLU A 93 17.52 -9.64 -6.14
CA GLU A 93 17.35 -8.41 -6.92
C GLU A 93 17.38 -8.66 -8.44
N ALA A 94 18.18 -9.63 -8.88
CA ALA A 94 18.31 -9.99 -10.29
C ALA A 94 17.10 -10.76 -10.85
N VAL A 95 16.17 -11.22 -9.99
CA VAL A 95 15.00 -12.01 -10.40
C VAL A 95 13.80 -11.10 -10.60
N THR A 96 13.20 -11.14 -11.79
CA THR A 96 11.89 -10.51 -12.00
C THR A 96 10.82 -11.33 -11.26
N PRO A 97 10.01 -10.70 -10.39
CA PRO A 97 8.94 -11.40 -9.70
C PRO A 97 7.97 -12.08 -10.68
N ALA A 98 7.57 -13.32 -10.38
CA ALA A 98 6.70 -14.12 -11.26
C ALA A 98 5.31 -13.48 -11.49
N TRP A 99 4.86 -12.64 -10.55
CA TRP A 99 3.60 -11.90 -10.66
C TRP A 99 3.71 -10.61 -11.50
N ARG A 100 4.94 -10.18 -11.87
CA ARG A 100 5.16 -8.98 -12.67
C ARG A 100 4.95 -9.29 -14.15
N ASP A 101 3.77 -9.04 -14.62
CA ASP A 101 3.43 -9.12 -16.04
C ASP A 101 3.99 -7.92 -16.82
N ALA A 102 4.32 -8.13 -18.08
CA ALA A 102 4.86 -7.08 -18.97
C ALA A 102 3.89 -5.91 -19.20
N SER A 103 2.58 -6.14 -19.04
CA SER A 103 1.54 -5.11 -19.16
C SER A 103 1.29 -4.34 -17.87
N LEU A 104 1.89 -4.71 -16.74
CA LEU A 104 1.65 -4.07 -15.44
C LEU A 104 1.84 -2.54 -15.51
N ASP A 105 3.00 -2.09 -15.99
CA ASP A 105 3.30 -0.66 -16.06
C ASP A 105 2.36 0.07 -17.04
N ALA A 106 1.94 -0.57 -18.12
CA ALA A 106 0.99 0.00 -19.08
C ALA A 106 -0.42 0.16 -18.50
N VAL A 107 -0.84 -0.75 -17.61
CA VAL A 107 -2.15 -0.68 -16.95
C VAL A 107 -2.11 0.26 -15.76
N PHE A 108 -1.20 0.06 -14.81
CA PHE A 108 -1.18 0.82 -13.55
C PHE A 108 -0.60 2.23 -13.69
N GLY A 109 -0.01 2.56 -14.84
CA GLY A 109 0.35 3.92 -15.24
C GLY A 109 -0.81 4.76 -15.79
N LEU A 110 -1.98 4.17 -16.02
CA LEU A 110 -3.16 4.86 -16.56
C LEU A 110 -3.70 5.92 -15.58
N PRO A 111 -4.38 6.98 -16.10
CA PRO A 111 -4.72 8.16 -15.30
C PRO A 111 -5.78 7.92 -14.22
N SER A 112 -6.55 6.84 -14.27
CA SER A 112 -7.61 6.56 -13.29
C SER A 112 -7.82 5.08 -13.08
N VAL A 113 -8.43 4.72 -11.94
CA VAL A 113 -8.82 3.33 -11.65
C VAL A 113 -9.80 2.81 -12.72
N SER A 114 -10.74 3.63 -13.16
CA SER A 114 -11.69 3.27 -14.24
C SER A 114 -10.96 2.91 -15.55
N ALA A 115 -9.96 3.71 -15.94
CA ALA A 115 -9.14 3.41 -17.12
C ALA A 115 -8.33 2.11 -16.96
N MET A 116 -7.82 1.82 -15.76
CA MET A 116 -7.15 0.55 -15.45
C MET A 116 -8.09 -0.64 -15.61
N VAL A 117 -9.29 -0.53 -15.03
CA VAL A 117 -10.35 -1.56 -15.13
C VAL A 117 -10.77 -1.82 -16.57
N GLU A 118 -10.96 -0.76 -17.36
CA GLU A 118 -11.28 -0.88 -18.80
C GLU A 118 -10.16 -1.58 -19.58
N ALA A 119 -8.90 -1.23 -19.34
CA ALA A 119 -7.75 -1.85 -19.97
C ALA A 119 -7.65 -3.35 -19.63
N LEU A 120 -7.83 -3.70 -18.35
CA LEU A 120 -7.84 -5.08 -17.88
C LEU A 120 -9.00 -5.89 -18.47
N ALA A 121 -10.20 -5.30 -18.54
CA ALA A 121 -11.37 -5.93 -19.14
C ALA A 121 -11.18 -6.17 -20.64
N LYS A 122 -10.55 -5.25 -21.35
CA LYS A 122 -10.25 -5.39 -22.79
C LYS A 122 -9.24 -6.51 -23.07
N ALA A 123 -8.24 -6.69 -22.19
CA ALA A 123 -7.27 -7.78 -22.32
C ALA A 123 -7.90 -9.16 -22.05
N GLY A 124 -8.81 -9.25 -21.08
CA GLY A 124 -9.81 -10.30 -20.91
C GLY A 124 -9.33 -11.67 -20.43
N GLU A 125 -8.04 -11.95 -20.34
CA GLU A 125 -7.52 -13.28 -20.00
C GLU A 125 -6.27 -13.23 -19.12
N GLY A 126 -5.87 -14.38 -18.57
CA GLY A 126 -4.65 -14.55 -17.81
C GLY A 126 -4.54 -13.63 -16.60
N TRP A 127 -3.40 -12.96 -16.46
CA TRP A 127 -3.11 -12.01 -15.37
C TRP A 127 -4.13 -10.85 -15.33
N SER A 128 -4.53 -10.34 -16.49
CA SER A 128 -5.47 -9.21 -16.57
C SER A 128 -6.84 -9.56 -16.01
N ALA A 129 -7.38 -10.74 -16.33
CA ALA A 129 -8.66 -11.20 -15.80
C ALA A 129 -8.61 -11.39 -14.27
N GLN A 130 -7.53 -11.99 -13.76
CA GLN A 130 -7.33 -12.20 -12.32
C GLN A 130 -7.18 -10.87 -11.56
N THR A 131 -6.44 -9.93 -12.14
CA THR A 131 -6.24 -8.61 -11.56
C THR A 131 -7.55 -7.82 -11.54
N LEU A 132 -8.33 -7.86 -12.62
CA LEU A 132 -9.64 -7.22 -12.70
C LEU A 132 -10.59 -7.77 -11.62
N ASP A 133 -10.66 -9.09 -11.50
CA ASP A 133 -11.47 -9.75 -10.46
C ASP A 133 -11.06 -9.28 -9.07
N THR A 134 -9.75 -9.24 -8.80
CA THR A 134 -9.21 -8.74 -7.54
C THR A 134 -9.65 -7.30 -7.26
N LEU A 135 -9.51 -6.38 -8.21
CA LEU A 135 -9.90 -4.98 -8.03
C LEU A 135 -11.40 -4.83 -7.77
N ARG A 136 -12.24 -5.62 -8.42
CA ARG A 136 -13.70 -5.59 -8.24
C ARG A 136 -14.16 -6.04 -6.85
N HIS A 137 -13.34 -6.78 -6.11
CA HIS A 137 -13.61 -7.18 -4.73
C HIS A 137 -13.12 -6.14 -3.70
N ARG A 138 -12.33 -5.14 -4.11
CA ARG A 138 -11.85 -4.08 -3.22
C ARG A 138 -12.88 -2.97 -3.04
N SER A 139 -12.71 -2.14 -2.00
CA SER A 139 -13.54 -0.93 -1.82
C SER A 139 -13.36 0.00 -3.02
N PRO A 140 -14.42 0.26 -3.81
CA PRO A 140 -14.32 1.14 -4.96
C PRO A 140 -13.84 2.54 -4.61
N LEU A 141 -14.34 3.12 -3.53
CA LEU A 141 -13.94 4.44 -3.06
C LEU A 141 -12.45 4.45 -2.68
N MET A 142 -12.01 3.46 -1.92
CA MET A 142 -10.61 3.42 -1.46
C MET A 142 -9.61 3.12 -2.57
N LEU A 143 -9.98 2.40 -3.62
CA LEU A 143 -9.11 2.27 -4.79
C LEU A 143 -8.73 3.63 -5.39
N HIS A 144 -9.69 4.55 -5.50
CA HIS A 144 -9.44 5.89 -6.02
C HIS A 144 -8.62 6.75 -5.04
N VAL A 145 -8.92 6.66 -3.74
CA VAL A 145 -8.17 7.36 -2.69
C VAL A 145 -6.71 6.87 -2.66
N VAL A 146 -6.48 5.55 -2.71
CA VAL A 146 -5.13 4.96 -2.70
C VAL A 146 -4.32 5.35 -3.94
N LEU A 147 -4.93 5.36 -5.12
CA LEU A 147 -4.24 5.81 -6.33
C LEU A 147 -3.77 7.27 -6.19
N GLU A 148 -4.61 8.14 -5.67
CA GLU A 148 -4.26 9.54 -5.43
C GLU A 148 -3.21 9.69 -4.33
N GLN A 149 -3.29 8.90 -3.24
CA GLN A 149 -2.28 8.84 -2.17
C GLN A 149 -0.88 8.55 -2.74
N LEU A 150 -0.75 7.50 -3.55
CA LEU A 150 0.55 7.13 -4.12
C LEU A 150 1.10 8.20 -5.07
N ARG A 151 0.24 8.81 -5.87
CA ARG A 151 0.66 9.90 -6.77
C ARG A 151 1.21 11.09 -6.00
N ARG A 152 0.55 11.49 -4.92
CA ARG A 152 1.05 12.55 -4.02
C ARG A 152 2.31 12.12 -3.30
N GLY A 153 2.35 10.88 -2.80
CA GLY A 153 3.48 10.28 -2.08
C GLY A 153 4.81 10.38 -2.81
N ARG A 154 4.79 10.35 -4.15
CA ARG A 154 6.01 10.51 -4.98
C ARG A 154 6.77 11.81 -4.71
N ALA A 155 6.09 12.88 -4.36
CA ALA A 155 6.68 14.21 -4.12
C ALA A 155 6.82 14.53 -2.62
N LEU A 156 6.26 13.73 -1.72
CA LEU A 156 6.27 13.99 -0.29
C LEU A 156 7.54 13.48 0.40
N SER A 157 7.96 14.16 1.46
CA SER A 157 8.85 13.57 2.46
C SER A 157 8.12 12.47 3.24
N LEU A 158 8.86 11.60 3.95
CA LEU A 158 8.22 10.59 4.81
C LEU A 158 7.37 11.26 5.91
N ALA A 159 7.84 12.37 6.48
CA ALA A 159 7.10 13.12 7.49
C ALA A 159 5.79 13.69 6.94
N ASP A 160 5.80 14.23 5.70
CA ASP A 160 4.59 14.76 5.06
C ASP A 160 3.63 13.66 4.64
N ASP A 161 4.14 12.52 4.19
CA ASP A 161 3.33 11.34 3.90
C ASP A 161 2.62 10.83 5.16
N LEU A 162 3.32 10.71 6.29
CA LEU A 162 2.72 10.33 7.57
C LEU A 162 1.67 11.35 8.05
N ARG A 163 1.85 12.66 7.77
CA ARG A 163 0.80 13.67 8.02
C ARG A 163 -0.42 13.42 7.13
N LEU A 164 -0.20 13.20 5.84
CA LEU A 164 -1.28 12.86 4.91
C LEU A 164 -2.02 11.59 5.36
N GLU A 165 -1.31 10.54 5.73
CA GLU A 165 -1.91 9.31 6.24
C GLU A 165 -2.74 9.55 7.51
N ARG A 166 -2.27 10.44 8.42
CA ARG A 166 -3.03 10.82 9.61
C ARG A 166 -4.35 11.52 9.25
N ASP A 167 -4.36 12.33 8.19
CA ASP A 167 -5.57 12.95 7.65
C ASP A 167 -6.50 11.89 7.04
N LEU A 168 -5.96 11.00 6.22
CA LEU A 168 -6.71 9.93 5.55
C LEU A 168 -7.39 9.00 6.57
N VAL A 169 -6.68 8.58 7.64
CA VAL A 169 -7.28 7.77 8.72
C VAL A 169 -8.52 8.47 9.30
N ARG A 170 -8.42 9.78 9.56
CA ARG A 170 -9.56 10.54 10.09
C ARG A 170 -10.74 10.53 9.13
N HIS A 171 -10.49 10.69 7.84
CA HIS A 171 -11.53 10.65 6.82
C HIS A 171 -12.10 9.25 6.61
N CYS A 172 -11.32 8.18 6.69
CA CYS A 172 -11.78 6.80 6.56
C CYS A 172 -12.84 6.43 7.62
N PHE A 173 -12.63 6.88 8.87
CA PHE A 173 -13.60 6.61 9.95
C PHE A 173 -14.70 7.68 10.09
N HIS A 174 -14.52 8.85 9.50
CA HIS A 174 -15.45 9.99 9.58
C HIS A 174 -15.54 10.69 8.22
N THR A 175 -16.12 10.03 7.25
CA THR A 175 -16.28 10.51 5.86
C THR A 175 -17.42 11.53 5.81
N ARG A 176 -17.22 12.70 6.45
CA ARG A 176 -18.25 13.72 6.70
C ARG A 176 -18.88 14.26 5.43
N HIS A 177 -18.10 14.46 4.36
CA HIS A 177 -18.58 14.96 3.07
C HIS A 177 -19.55 13.99 2.39
N LEU A 178 -19.51 12.70 2.72
CA LEU A 178 -20.47 11.69 2.28
C LEU A 178 -21.51 11.37 3.37
N GLN A 179 -21.56 12.15 4.46
CA GLN A 179 -22.46 11.96 5.60
C GLN A 179 -22.32 10.58 6.26
N ARG A 180 -21.10 10.01 6.26
CA ARG A 180 -20.80 8.71 6.84
C ARG A 180 -19.86 8.85 8.03
N SER A 181 -20.09 8.06 9.07
CA SER A 181 -19.24 8.04 10.26
C SER A 181 -19.39 6.72 11.02
N GLY A 182 -18.31 6.25 11.62
CA GLY A 182 -18.31 5.00 12.40
C GLY A 182 -18.86 3.83 11.58
N ALA A 183 -19.95 3.22 12.02
CA ALA A 183 -20.53 2.02 11.40
C ALA A 183 -20.93 2.17 9.91
N SER A 184 -21.12 3.39 9.43
CA SER A 184 -21.45 3.65 8.01
C SER A 184 -20.22 3.96 7.14
N SER A 185 -19.02 3.91 7.71
CA SER A 185 -17.77 4.11 6.95
C SER A 185 -17.34 2.84 6.21
N GLU A 186 -16.63 3.03 5.09
CA GLU A 186 -16.05 1.92 4.30
C GLU A 186 -15.17 1.01 5.17
N THR A 187 -14.31 1.59 6.00
CA THR A 187 -13.39 0.84 6.85
C THR A 187 -14.12 -0.03 7.87
N VAL A 188 -15.16 0.48 8.52
CA VAL A 188 -15.92 -0.32 9.49
C VAL A 188 -16.72 -1.42 8.80
N GLU A 189 -17.28 -1.16 7.63
CA GLU A 189 -17.94 -2.20 6.83
C GLU A 189 -16.96 -3.29 6.38
N GLY A 190 -15.77 -2.92 5.92
CA GLY A 190 -14.74 -3.89 5.54
C GLY A 190 -14.29 -4.74 6.73
N ILE A 191 -14.08 -4.13 7.90
CA ILE A 191 -13.77 -4.84 9.15
C ILE A 191 -14.92 -5.77 9.54
N ARG A 192 -16.17 -5.33 9.43
CA ARG A 192 -17.35 -6.19 9.68
C ARG A 192 -17.29 -7.45 8.82
N ALA A 193 -17.16 -7.25 7.50
CA ALA A 193 -17.21 -8.36 6.55
C ALA A 193 -16.03 -9.34 6.70
N LEU A 194 -14.83 -8.82 6.97
CA LEU A 194 -13.63 -9.66 7.01
C LEU A 194 -13.35 -10.27 8.39
N ALA A 195 -13.54 -9.51 9.46
CA ALA A 195 -13.05 -9.89 10.79
C ALA A 195 -14.17 -10.20 11.81
N VAL A 196 -15.32 -9.52 11.72
CA VAL A 196 -16.43 -9.70 12.68
C VAL A 196 -17.38 -10.79 12.21
N ASP A 197 -18.12 -10.56 11.13
CA ASP A 197 -19.10 -11.49 10.59
C ASP A 197 -18.44 -12.62 9.77
N LYS A 198 -17.28 -12.33 9.18
CA LYS A 198 -16.49 -13.25 8.35
C LYS A 198 -17.27 -13.80 7.15
N ASP A 199 -18.24 -13.02 6.67
CA ASP A 199 -19.03 -13.35 5.48
C ASP A 199 -18.26 -13.06 4.18
N HIS A 200 -17.18 -12.25 4.25
CA HIS A 200 -16.38 -11.80 3.12
C HIS A 200 -17.22 -11.10 2.02
N GLN A 201 -18.35 -10.51 2.40
CA GLN A 201 -19.27 -9.81 1.52
C GLN A 201 -19.47 -8.36 1.97
N PRO A 202 -18.49 -7.49 1.80
CA PRO A 202 -18.62 -6.09 2.15
C PRO A 202 -19.63 -5.38 1.25
N ARG A 203 -20.44 -4.50 1.86
CA ARG A 203 -21.46 -3.69 1.19
C ARG A 203 -20.90 -2.30 0.91
N TRP A 204 -20.00 -2.22 -0.06
CA TRP A 204 -19.34 -0.97 -0.43
C TRP A 204 -20.30 0.11 -0.92
N GLN A 205 -19.97 1.37 -0.65
CA GLN A 205 -20.72 2.53 -1.11
C GLN A 205 -19.78 3.64 -1.60
N PRO A 206 -19.71 3.89 -2.93
CA PRO A 206 -20.48 3.24 -3.98
C PRO A 206 -20.10 1.77 -4.17
N ALA A 207 -21.02 0.98 -4.72
CA ALA A 207 -20.83 -0.45 -4.91
C ALA A 207 -19.92 -0.77 -6.12
N ARG A 208 -19.74 0.18 -7.03
CA ARG A 208 -18.99 -0.01 -8.28
C ARG A 208 -17.87 1.01 -8.41
N ILE A 209 -16.77 0.60 -9.02
CA ILE A 209 -15.60 1.45 -9.28
C ILE A 209 -15.98 2.66 -10.15
N GLU A 210 -16.83 2.43 -11.14
CA GLU A 210 -17.25 3.44 -12.11
C GLU A 210 -18.18 4.50 -11.52
N ASP A 211 -18.77 4.26 -10.35
CA ASP A 211 -19.69 5.18 -9.66
C ASP A 211 -18.95 6.15 -8.71
N VAL A 212 -17.63 5.99 -8.55
CA VAL A 212 -16.81 6.89 -7.74
C VAL A 212 -16.51 8.17 -8.51
N THR A 213 -16.86 9.33 -7.95
CA THR A 213 -16.59 10.62 -8.56
C THR A 213 -15.43 11.38 -7.90
N PRO A 214 -14.80 12.35 -8.58
CA PRO A 214 -13.75 13.18 -7.99
C PRO A 214 -14.18 13.90 -6.70
N GLU A 215 -15.45 14.30 -6.60
CA GLU A 215 -16.03 14.98 -5.43
C GLU A 215 -16.11 14.05 -4.21
N MET A 216 -16.18 12.73 -4.43
CA MET A 216 -16.11 11.75 -3.35
C MET A 216 -14.68 11.54 -2.84
N VAL A 217 -13.67 11.76 -3.68
CA VAL A 217 -12.26 11.46 -3.41
C VAL A 217 -11.50 12.68 -2.90
N SER A 218 -11.65 13.84 -3.57
CA SER A 218 -10.83 15.03 -3.29
C SER A 218 -10.87 15.51 -1.83
N PRO A 219 -12.00 15.43 -1.09
CA PRO A 219 -12.02 15.86 0.30
C PRO A 219 -11.21 15.00 1.26
N PHE A 220 -10.84 13.77 0.90
CA PHE A 220 -9.91 12.96 1.71
C PHE A 220 -8.54 13.62 1.86
N PHE A 221 -8.15 14.45 0.90
CA PHE A 221 -6.86 15.13 0.82
C PHE A 221 -6.90 16.58 1.30
N VAL A 222 -7.96 16.97 1.98
CA VAL A 222 -8.08 18.22 2.71
C VAL A 222 -7.92 17.92 4.19
N SER A 223 -6.90 18.51 4.83
CA SER A 223 -6.65 18.24 6.26
C SER A 223 -7.88 18.59 7.11
N PRO A 224 -8.36 17.66 7.95
CA PRO A 224 -9.47 17.91 8.86
C PRO A 224 -9.04 18.68 10.12
N TRP A 225 -7.76 19.04 10.22
CA TRP A 225 -7.15 19.72 11.35
C TRP A 225 -6.91 21.20 11.02
N PRO A 226 -7.02 22.12 11.98
CA PRO A 226 -6.50 23.48 11.79
C PRO A 226 -4.97 23.42 11.61
N ALA A 227 -4.41 24.42 10.92
CA ALA A 227 -2.99 24.42 10.55
C ALA A 227 -2.03 24.21 11.75
N GLU A 228 -2.35 24.79 12.90
CA GLU A 228 -1.55 24.67 14.14
C GLU A 228 -2.01 23.50 15.04
N GLY A 229 -2.97 22.71 14.60
CA GLY A 229 -3.58 21.61 15.40
C GLY A 229 -3.33 20.22 14.85
N HIS A 230 -2.52 20.07 13.82
CA HIS A 230 -2.24 18.75 13.25
C HIS A 230 -1.48 17.88 14.25
N PRO A 231 -1.93 16.64 14.56
CA PRO A 231 -1.29 15.77 15.57
C PRO A 231 0.19 15.48 15.33
N LEU A 232 0.64 15.52 14.07
CA LEU A 232 2.02 15.26 13.65
C LEU A 232 2.73 16.53 13.17
N GLN A 233 2.30 17.72 13.60
CA GLN A 233 2.90 19.00 13.17
C GLN A 233 4.40 19.13 13.46
N HIS A 234 4.89 18.47 14.50
CA HIS A 234 6.29 18.52 14.93
C HIS A 234 7.15 17.35 14.41
N LEU A 235 6.59 16.48 13.57
CA LEU A 235 7.34 15.39 12.95
C LEU A 235 8.35 15.97 11.95
N ALA A 236 9.64 15.66 12.15
CA ALA A 236 10.73 16.13 11.30
C ALA A 236 11.08 15.12 10.21
#